data_746c2d1b1dec63c7b51efb134004140d
#
_entry.id   746c2d1b1dec63c7b51efb134004140d
#
_cell.length_a   1.000
_cell.length_b   1.000
_cell.length_c   1.000
_cell.angle_alpha   90.00
_cell.angle_beta   90.00
_cell.angle_gamma   90.00
#
_symmetry.space_group_name_H-M   'P 1'
#
loop_
_entity.id
_entity.type
_entity.pdbx_description
1 polymer ?
#
loop_
_entity_poly.entity_id
_entity_poly.type
_entity_poly.pdbx_seq_one_letter_code
_entity_poly.pdbx_strand_id
1 'polypeptide(L)'
;KDLNDFLGINYYMSDWMRAFDGESEITHNSTGAKGGSKYQLKGVGRREFDVDVPRTDWDWMIYPQGLYDQMMRVKNDYPNYKKIYITENGLGYKDEFVDGTVKDDARIDYVKKHLEIISDAITAGVNVKGYFIWSLMDVFSWSNGYEKRYGLFYVDFETQERYPKKSAYWYKKLAETQIIE
;
A
#
# COMPACT_ATOMS: atom_id res chain seq x y z
N LYS A 1 24.38 -11.88 -15.20
CA LYS A 1 23.26 -12.72 -15.59
C LYS A 1 23.02 -13.70 -14.47
N ASP A 2 21.80 -13.82 -13.96
CA ASP A 2 21.40 -14.73 -12.87
C ASP A 2 21.93 -14.38 -11.46
N LEU A 3 22.17 -13.10 -11.19
CA LEU A 3 22.66 -12.65 -9.87
C LEU A 3 21.57 -12.44 -8.81
N ASN A 4 20.31 -12.34 -9.23
CA ASN A 4 19.19 -12.08 -8.32
C ASN A 4 18.45 -13.36 -7.99
N ASP A 5 18.21 -13.63 -6.71
CA ASP A 5 17.41 -14.77 -6.24
C ASP A 5 15.92 -14.50 -6.28
N PHE A 6 15.50 -13.25 -6.14
CA PHE A 6 14.11 -12.81 -6.22
C PHE A 6 14.03 -11.31 -6.58
N LEU A 7 12.84 -10.88 -6.98
CA LEU A 7 12.45 -9.49 -7.11
C LEU A 7 11.51 -9.12 -5.96
N GLY A 8 11.85 -8.07 -5.21
CA GLY A 8 10.99 -7.46 -4.20
C GLY A 8 10.17 -6.32 -4.80
N ILE A 9 8.88 -6.28 -4.51
CA ILE A 9 7.99 -5.19 -4.93
C ILE A 9 7.38 -4.54 -3.69
N ASN A 10 7.56 -3.22 -3.57
CA ASN A 10 6.82 -2.38 -2.64
C ASN A 10 5.72 -1.68 -3.42
N TYR A 11 4.47 -1.88 -3.01
CA TYR A 11 3.33 -1.28 -3.69
C TYR A 11 2.33 -0.71 -2.68
N TYR A 12 1.94 0.55 -2.87
CA TYR A 12 0.96 1.23 -2.01
C TYR A 12 -0.15 1.90 -2.79
N MET A 13 0.16 2.41 -3.99
CA MET A 13 -0.75 3.21 -4.77
C MET A 13 -0.36 3.21 -6.24
N SER A 14 -1.28 3.62 -7.09
CA SER A 14 -1.02 4.03 -8.47
C SER A 14 -1.43 5.47 -8.68
N ASP A 15 -0.87 6.12 -9.68
CA ASP A 15 -1.23 7.46 -10.07
C ASP A 15 -1.69 7.53 -11.53
N TRP A 16 -2.70 8.34 -11.80
CA TRP A 16 -3.04 8.76 -13.14
C TRP A 16 -2.25 10.00 -13.47
N MET A 17 -1.60 9.98 -14.62
CA MET A 17 -0.76 11.07 -15.08
C MET A 17 -1.30 11.65 -16.38
N ARG A 18 -1.32 12.99 -16.48
CA ARG A 18 -1.65 13.73 -17.69
C ARG A 18 -0.44 14.53 -18.13
N ALA A 19 -0.23 14.67 -19.44
CA ALA A 19 0.80 15.55 -19.97
C ALA A 19 0.67 16.97 -19.40
N PHE A 20 1.77 17.59 -19.05
CA PHE A 20 1.82 18.87 -18.39
C PHE A 20 3.03 19.70 -18.85
N ASP A 21 2.78 20.96 -19.16
CA ASP A 21 3.78 21.90 -19.68
C ASP A 21 3.87 23.21 -18.87
N GLY A 22 3.13 23.28 -17.74
CA GLY A 22 3.17 24.40 -16.81
C GLY A 22 4.36 24.32 -15.85
N GLU A 23 4.38 25.20 -14.85
CA GLU A 23 5.45 25.23 -13.84
C GLU A 23 5.47 23.98 -12.98
N SER A 24 6.69 23.48 -12.69
CA SER A 24 6.88 22.32 -11.85
C SER A 24 6.59 22.64 -10.38
N GLU A 25 5.82 21.77 -9.71
CA GLU A 25 5.54 21.87 -8.28
C GLU A 25 5.37 20.46 -7.68
N ILE A 26 6.08 20.17 -6.61
CA ILE A 26 5.90 18.93 -5.84
C ILE A 26 5.62 19.31 -4.39
N THR A 27 4.45 18.89 -3.90
CA THR A 27 4.05 19.05 -2.50
C THR A 27 3.53 17.71 -1.98
N HIS A 28 4.09 17.25 -0.87
CA HIS A 28 3.63 16.06 -0.18
C HIS A 28 2.60 16.43 0.88
N ASN A 29 1.48 15.72 0.89
CA ASN A 29 0.49 15.84 1.94
C ASN A 29 1.05 15.20 3.24
N SER A 30 1.50 16.03 4.17
CA SER A 30 2.03 15.57 5.47
C SER A 30 0.97 15.50 6.57
N THR A 31 -0.18 16.16 6.39
CA THR A 31 -1.17 16.36 7.46
C THR A 31 -2.38 15.42 7.37
N GLY A 32 -2.55 14.71 6.26
CA GLY A 32 -3.73 13.90 5.99
C GLY A 32 -5.00 14.72 5.73
N ALA A 33 -4.84 15.95 5.24
CA ALA A 33 -5.93 16.75 4.70
C ALA A 33 -6.00 16.52 3.18
N LYS A 34 -7.06 15.85 2.71
CA LYS A 34 -7.24 15.53 1.29
C LYS A 34 -7.06 16.76 0.40
N GLY A 35 -6.39 16.58 -0.74
CA GLY A 35 -6.08 17.66 -1.69
C GLY A 35 -4.78 18.41 -1.37
N GLY A 36 -4.03 18.01 -0.33
CA GLY A 36 -2.77 18.64 0.03
C GLY A 36 -1.56 18.22 -0.82
N SER A 37 -1.70 17.17 -1.63
CA SER A 37 -0.62 16.71 -2.51
C SER A 37 -0.67 17.38 -3.87
N LYS A 38 0.50 17.78 -4.37
CA LYS A 38 0.69 18.18 -5.78
C LYS A 38 1.88 17.42 -6.35
N TYR A 39 1.71 16.93 -7.55
CA TYR A 39 2.80 16.35 -8.32
C TYR A 39 2.62 16.80 -9.78
N GLN A 40 3.41 17.77 -10.19
CA GLN A 40 3.43 18.29 -11.54
C GLN A 40 4.84 18.67 -11.95
N LEU A 41 5.28 18.14 -13.07
CA LEU A 41 6.60 18.35 -13.63
C LEU A 41 6.48 18.78 -15.08
N LYS A 42 7.03 19.94 -15.40
CA LYS A 42 7.06 20.49 -16.77
C LYS A 42 7.70 19.51 -17.74
N GLY A 43 7.04 19.28 -18.86
CA GLY A 43 7.50 18.36 -19.92
C GLY A 43 7.41 16.89 -19.56
N VAL A 44 6.89 16.52 -18.36
CA VAL A 44 6.72 15.13 -17.91
C VAL A 44 5.25 14.83 -17.71
N GLY A 45 4.62 15.46 -16.73
CA GLY A 45 3.22 15.22 -16.42
C GLY A 45 2.80 15.79 -15.08
N ARG A 46 1.50 15.79 -14.84
CA ARG A 46 0.90 16.08 -13.54
C ARG A 46 0.02 14.92 -13.08
N ARG A 47 -0.06 14.73 -11.80
CA ARG A 47 -1.01 13.79 -11.19
C ARG A 47 -2.43 14.28 -11.43
N GLU A 48 -3.30 13.39 -11.87
CA GLU A 48 -4.70 13.67 -12.11
C GLU A 48 -5.54 13.07 -10.97
N PHE A 49 -6.28 13.91 -10.27
CA PHE A 49 -7.14 13.50 -9.16
C PHE A 49 -8.62 13.41 -9.54
N ASP A 50 -8.98 13.88 -10.73
CA ASP A 50 -10.35 13.79 -11.26
C ASP A 50 -10.60 12.44 -11.93
N VAL A 51 -10.43 11.37 -11.13
CA VAL A 51 -10.69 9.99 -11.52
C VAL A 51 -11.53 9.32 -10.44
N ASP A 52 -12.43 8.43 -10.85
CA ASP A 52 -13.30 7.68 -9.94
C ASP A 52 -12.54 6.52 -9.28
N VAL A 53 -11.57 6.87 -8.44
CA VAL A 53 -10.76 5.93 -7.67
C VAL A 53 -10.70 6.38 -6.21
N PRO A 54 -10.99 5.50 -5.25
CA PRO A 54 -10.87 5.81 -3.82
C PRO A 54 -9.49 6.33 -3.46
N ARG A 55 -9.43 7.31 -2.55
CA ARG A 55 -8.18 7.88 -2.05
C ARG A 55 -8.14 7.89 -0.53
N THR A 56 -6.96 7.71 0.01
CA THR A 56 -6.69 7.94 1.43
C THR A 56 -6.73 9.44 1.76
N ASP A 57 -6.69 9.79 3.04
CA ASP A 57 -6.58 11.19 3.48
C ASP A 57 -5.26 11.84 3.06
N TRP A 58 -4.26 11.06 2.70
CA TRP A 58 -2.96 11.52 2.17
C TRP A 58 -2.89 11.53 0.65
N ASP A 59 -4.05 11.52 -0.05
CA ASP A 59 -4.18 11.56 -1.50
C ASP A 59 -3.61 10.33 -2.24
N TRP A 60 -3.39 9.23 -1.55
CA TRP A 60 -2.95 7.99 -2.17
C TRP A 60 -4.14 7.26 -2.80
N MET A 61 -4.09 7.03 -4.09
CA MET A 61 -5.15 6.30 -4.80
C MET A 61 -5.08 4.81 -4.47
N ILE A 62 -6.21 4.25 -4.06
CA ILE A 62 -6.33 2.82 -3.74
C ILE A 62 -6.70 2.09 -5.02
N TYR A 63 -5.71 1.48 -5.67
CA TYR A 63 -5.89 0.82 -6.96
C TYR A 63 -5.17 -0.53 -7.03
N PRO A 64 -5.76 -1.61 -6.49
CA PRO A 64 -5.14 -2.94 -6.46
C PRO A 64 -4.75 -3.46 -7.85
N GLN A 65 -5.54 -3.15 -8.89
CA GLN A 65 -5.24 -3.55 -10.26
C GLN A 65 -3.84 -3.12 -10.72
N GLY A 66 -3.34 -1.98 -10.26
CA GLY A 66 -1.98 -1.54 -10.60
C GLY A 66 -0.88 -2.49 -10.10
N LEU A 67 -1.09 -3.18 -8.99
CA LEU A 67 -0.17 -4.23 -8.54
C LEU A 67 -0.21 -5.44 -9.48
N TYR A 68 -1.41 -5.85 -9.94
CA TYR A 68 -1.55 -6.89 -10.93
C TYR A 68 -0.81 -6.54 -12.23
N ASP A 69 -1.05 -5.36 -12.75
CA ASP A 69 -0.45 -4.87 -14.01
C ASP A 69 1.08 -4.83 -13.90
N GLN A 70 1.61 -4.40 -12.74
CA GLN A 70 3.05 -4.41 -12.49
C GLN A 70 3.63 -5.83 -12.47
N MET A 71 2.97 -6.77 -11.80
CA MET A 71 3.41 -8.17 -11.75
C MET A 71 3.36 -8.83 -13.15
N MET A 72 2.29 -8.56 -13.91
CA MET A 72 2.16 -9.05 -15.29
C MET A 72 3.21 -8.45 -16.21
N ARG A 73 3.53 -7.18 -16.05
CA ARG A 73 4.63 -6.53 -16.76
C ARG A 73 5.97 -7.19 -16.46
N VAL A 74 6.26 -7.48 -15.19
CA VAL A 74 7.48 -8.20 -14.81
C VAL A 74 7.53 -9.57 -15.52
N LYS A 75 6.43 -10.32 -15.49
CA LYS A 75 6.34 -11.63 -16.14
C LYS A 75 6.60 -11.55 -17.64
N ASN A 76 6.01 -10.56 -18.32
CA ASN A 76 6.05 -10.46 -19.79
C ASN A 76 7.35 -9.84 -20.31
N ASP A 77 7.83 -8.76 -19.65
CA ASP A 77 8.98 -7.99 -20.13
C ASP A 77 10.31 -8.53 -19.60
N TYR A 78 10.28 -9.29 -18.49
CA TYR A 78 11.47 -9.82 -17.83
C TYR A 78 11.36 -11.34 -17.60
N PRO A 79 11.26 -12.18 -18.64
CA PRO A 79 10.91 -13.60 -18.53
C PRO A 79 11.94 -14.43 -17.72
N ASN A 80 13.11 -13.87 -17.43
CA ASN A 80 14.14 -14.52 -16.62
C ASN A 80 14.05 -14.20 -15.12
N TYR A 81 13.00 -13.51 -14.67
CA TYR A 81 12.81 -13.35 -13.22
C TYR A 81 12.55 -14.72 -12.56
N LYS A 82 13.11 -14.95 -11.38
CA LYS A 82 12.97 -16.25 -10.71
C LYS A 82 11.69 -16.33 -9.89
N LYS A 83 11.45 -15.33 -9.04
CA LYS A 83 10.29 -15.25 -8.15
C LYS A 83 10.09 -13.81 -7.68
N ILE A 84 8.87 -13.49 -7.29
CA ILE A 84 8.47 -12.19 -6.73
C ILE A 84 8.08 -12.39 -5.26
N TYR A 85 8.48 -11.43 -4.43
CA TYR A 85 7.91 -11.18 -3.12
C TYR A 85 7.30 -9.78 -3.11
N ILE A 86 6.08 -9.66 -2.60
CA ILE A 86 5.54 -8.35 -2.24
C ILE A 86 6.15 -8.01 -0.88
N THR A 87 7.18 -7.20 -0.91
CA THR A 87 8.02 -6.88 0.26
C THR A 87 7.40 -5.82 1.14
N GLU A 88 6.53 -4.97 0.57
CA GLU A 88 5.71 -4.04 1.32
C GLU A 88 4.39 -3.78 0.61
N ASN A 89 3.29 -3.85 1.35
CA ASN A 89 1.98 -3.36 0.98
C ASN A 89 1.18 -3.05 2.25
N GLY A 90 0.45 -1.96 2.31
CA GLY A 90 -0.31 -1.58 3.49
C GLY A 90 -1.02 -0.25 3.34
N LEU A 91 -1.92 0.03 4.26
CA LEU A 91 -2.71 1.25 4.31
C LEU A 91 -2.28 2.13 5.48
N GLY A 92 -1.79 3.34 5.19
CA GLY A 92 -1.67 4.39 6.18
C GLY A 92 -3.02 5.07 6.39
N TYR A 93 -3.48 5.11 7.64
CA TYR A 93 -4.81 5.58 7.99
C TYR A 93 -4.80 6.44 9.28
N LYS A 94 -5.83 7.25 9.48
CA LYS A 94 -6.11 7.94 10.74
C LYS A 94 -6.89 6.98 11.63
N ASP A 95 -6.16 6.27 12.48
CA ASP A 95 -6.79 5.31 13.37
C ASP A 95 -7.43 6.03 14.59
N GLU A 96 -8.65 5.68 14.90
CA GLU A 96 -9.35 6.11 16.12
C GLU A 96 -9.24 5.00 17.16
N PHE A 97 -8.50 5.27 18.23
CA PHE A 97 -8.35 4.34 19.35
C PHE A 97 -9.48 4.53 20.34
N VAL A 98 -10.38 3.55 20.45
CA VAL A 98 -11.56 3.58 21.32
C VAL A 98 -11.69 2.23 22.02
N ASP A 99 -11.97 2.26 23.32
CA ASP A 99 -12.18 1.05 24.14
C ASP A 99 -11.06 0.00 24.02
N GLY A 100 -9.82 0.46 23.98
CA GLY A 100 -8.64 -0.42 23.95
C GLY A 100 -8.34 -1.05 22.60
N THR A 101 -8.96 -0.61 21.51
CA THR A 101 -8.71 -1.13 20.16
C THR A 101 -8.97 -0.09 19.08
N VAL A 102 -8.67 -0.49 17.82
CA VAL A 102 -9.00 0.26 16.60
C VAL A 102 -9.83 -0.63 15.69
N LYS A 103 -10.97 -0.13 15.22
CA LYS A 103 -11.82 -0.78 14.22
C LYS A 103 -11.42 -0.32 12.82
N ASP A 104 -10.36 -0.90 12.30
CA ASP A 104 -9.72 -0.48 11.05
C ASP A 104 -10.18 -1.31 9.83
N ASP A 105 -11.48 -1.37 9.61
CA ASP A 105 -12.09 -2.08 8.49
C ASP A 105 -11.53 -1.64 7.12
N ALA A 106 -11.21 -0.36 6.96
CA ALA A 106 -10.60 0.16 5.74
C ALA A 106 -9.24 -0.49 5.43
N ARG A 107 -8.44 -0.80 6.48
CA ARG A 107 -7.16 -1.51 6.32
C ARG A 107 -7.39 -2.96 5.91
N ILE A 108 -8.38 -3.62 6.51
CA ILE A 108 -8.77 -4.99 6.12
C ILE A 108 -9.20 -5.03 4.65
N ASP A 109 -10.10 -4.16 4.23
CA ASP A 109 -10.60 -4.07 2.86
C ASP A 109 -9.46 -3.80 1.85
N TYR A 110 -8.55 -2.89 2.19
CA TYR A 110 -7.38 -2.61 1.37
C TYR A 110 -6.50 -3.85 1.17
N VAL A 111 -6.11 -4.51 2.26
CA VAL A 111 -5.23 -5.68 2.22
C VAL A 111 -5.91 -6.84 1.50
N LYS A 112 -7.20 -7.09 1.79
CA LYS A 112 -8.00 -8.11 1.14
C LYS A 112 -7.99 -7.96 -0.37
N LYS A 113 -8.34 -6.79 -0.90
CA LYS A 113 -8.36 -6.50 -2.34
C LYS A 113 -7.01 -6.70 -3.01
N HIS A 114 -5.91 -6.35 -2.32
CA HIS A 114 -4.57 -6.57 -2.86
C HIS A 114 -4.17 -8.05 -2.87
N LEU A 115 -4.58 -8.82 -1.86
CA LEU A 115 -4.35 -10.27 -1.84
C LEU A 115 -5.18 -11.01 -2.90
N GLU A 116 -6.42 -10.59 -3.15
CA GLU A 116 -7.25 -11.12 -4.24
C GLU A 116 -6.55 -10.93 -5.59
N ILE A 117 -6.05 -9.72 -5.87
CA ILE A 117 -5.29 -9.42 -7.10
C ILE A 117 -3.97 -10.21 -7.19
N ILE A 118 -3.29 -10.46 -6.09
CA ILE A 118 -2.10 -11.33 -6.06
C ILE A 118 -2.48 -12.77 -6.40
N SER A 119 -3.59 -13.28 -5.88
CA SER A 119 -4.13 -14.60 -6.22
C SER A 119 -4.44 -14.72 -7.71
N ASP A 120 -5.05 -13.69 -8.30
CA ASP A 120 -5.33 -13.63 -9.74
C ASP A 120 -4.04 -13.63 -10.57
N ALA A 121 -3.02 -12.90 -10.15
CA ALA A 121 -1.71 -12.88 -10.80
C ALA A 121 -1.02 -14.26 -10.73
N ILE A 122 -1.10 -14.95 -9.60
CA ILE A 122 -0.60 -16.34 -9.46
C ILE A 122 -1.33 -17.27 -10.42
N THR A 123 -2.66 -17.16 -10.50
CA THR A 123 -3.48 -17.93 -11.43
C THR A 123 -3.10 -17.64 -12.88
N ALA A 124 -2.77 -16.40 -13.20
CA ALA A 124 -2.23 -15.99 -14.50
C ALA A 124 -0.77 -16.42 -14.73
N GLY A 125 -0.15 -17.16 -13.81
CA GLY A 125 1.17 -17.75 -13.93
C GLY A 125 2.33 -16.85 -13.50
N VAL A 126 2.09 -15.84 -12.67
CA VAL A 126 3.16 -15.07 -12.01
C VAL A 126 3.70 -15.87 -10.81
N ASN A 127 5.02 -15.98 -10.70
CA ASN A 127 5.66 -16.74 -9.63
C ASN A 127 5.83 -15.89 -8.35
N VAL A 128 4.72 -15.56 -7.68
CA VAL A 128 4.73 -14.87 -6.38
C VAL A 128 4.93 -15.91 -5.28
N LYS A 129 5.82 -15.64 -4.31
CA LYS A 129 6.18 -16.56 -3.23
C LYS A 129 5.92 -16.02 -1.83
N GLY A 130 5.58 -14.77 -1.68
CA GLY A 130 5.26 -14.23 -0.36
C GLY A 130 4.75 -12.80 -0.42
N TYR A 131 4.06 -12.44 0.66
CA TYR A 131 3.49 -11.14 0.88
C TYR A 131 3.83 -10.68 2.30
N PHE A 132 4.32 -9.45 2.43
CA PHE A 132 4.66 -8.84 3.70
C PHE A 132 3.87 -7.54 3.85
N ILE A 133 3.07 -7.50 4.89
CA ILE A 133 2.29 -6.30 5.21
C ILE A 133 3.18 -5.22 5.82
N TRP A 134 3.01 -4.00 5.38
CA TRP A 134 3.57 -2.82 6.05
C TRP A 134 2.46 -2.14 6.87
N SER A 135 2.49 -2.24 8.21
CA SER A 135 3.55 -2.83 9.04
C SER A 135 2.95 -3.62 10.21
N LEU A 136 3.77 -4.35 10.96
CA LEU A 136 3.32 -5.05 12.16
C LEU A 136 2.84 -4.06 13.23
N MET A 137 3.59 -3.00 13.49
CA MET A 137 3.29 -1.97 14.49
C MET A 137 3.25 -0.59 13.84
N ASP A 138 2.54 0.34 14.46
CA ASP A 138 2.65 1.74 14.08
C ASP A 138 4.09 2.23 14.27
N VAL A 139 4.60 2.92 13.25
CA VAL A 139 5.98 3.39 13.19
C VAL A 139 6.03 4.86 12.80
N PHE A 140 7.17 5.49 13.04
CA PHE A 140 7.46 6.82 12.53
C PHE A 140 7.57 6.79 10.99
N SER A 141 6.83 7.65 10.34
CA SER A 141 6.92 7.85 8.89
C SER A 141 7.76 9.08 8.57
N TRP A 142 8.76 8.94 7.68
CA TRP A 142 9.63 10.04 7.29
C TRP A 142 8.87 11.28 6.77
N SER A 143 7.75 11.06 6.07
CA SER A 143 6.98 12.14 5.46
C SER A 143 5.81 12.63 6.32
N ASN A 144 5.32 11.83 7.27
CA ASN A 144 4.08 12.08 7.99
C ASN A 144 4.23 12.02 9.52
N GLY A 145 5.45 11.78 10.04
CA GLY A 145 5.69 11.64 11.47
C GLY A 145 4.89 10.46 12.06
N TYR A 146 4.18 10.73 13.14
CA TYR A 146 3.35 9.75 13.85
C TYR A 146 1.86 9.79 13.47
N GLU A 147 1.45 10.71 12.62
CA GLU A 147 0.05 10.92 12.27
C GLU A 147 -0.53 9.82 11.38
N LYS A 148 0.27 9.27 10.48
CA LYS A 148 -0.15 8.24 9.53
C LYS A 148 0.21 6.87 10.06
N ARG A 149 -0.78 6.13 10.49
CA ARG A 149 -0.60 4.82 11.14
C ARG A 149 -0.76 3.69 10.14
N TYR A 150 0.21 2.78 10.10
CA TYR A 150 0.25 1.64 9.18
C TYR A 150 0.10 0.29 9.87
N GLY A 151 0.34 0.24 11.18
CA GLY A 151 0.48 -1.00 11.92
C GLY A 151 -0.79 -1.83 12.01
N LEU A 152 -0.62 -3.13 12.15
CA LEU A 152 -1.64 -4.05 12.67
C LEU A 152 -1.84 -3.85 14.19
N PHE A 153 -0.80 -3.37 14.86
CA PHE A 153 -0.86 -2.98 16.27
C PHE A 153 -0.79 -1.46 16.39
N TYR A 154 -1.75 -0.91 17.12
CA TYR A 154 -1.70 0.48 17.56
C TYR A 154 -0.61 0.63 18.61
N VAL A 155 0.24 1.62 18.46
CA VAL A 155 1.28 1.99 19.44
C VAL A 155 0.89 3.32 20.07
N ASP A 156 0.73 3.33 21.37
CA ASP A 156 0.74 4.56 22.13
C ASP A 156 2.20 5.05 22.18
N PHE A 157 2.47 6.15 21.51
CA PHE A 157 3.85 6.63 21.38
C PHE A 157 4.42 7.27 22.64
N GLU A 158 3.57 7.58 23.61
CA GLU A 158 3.99 8.11 24.92
C GLU A 158 4.35 6.98 25.89
N THR A 159 3.45 5.99 26.02
CA THR A 159 3.62 4.89 26.98
C THR A 159 4.33 3.68 26.37
N GLN A 160 4.43 3.61 25.04
CA GLN A 160 4.97 2.48 24.28
C GLN A 160 4.12 1.19 24.42
N GLU A 161 2.89 1.29 24.91
CA GLU A 161 1.96 0.18 24.94
C GLU A 161 1.45 -0.15 23.52
N ARG A 162 1.17 -1.44 23.29
CA ARG A 162 0.75 -1.95 21.96
C ARG A 162 -0.59 -2.66 22.08
N TYR A 163 -1.50 -2.27 21.23
CA TYR A 163 -2.86 -2.79 21.22
C TYR A 163 -3.16 -3.39 19.85
N PRO A 164 -3.62 -4.67 19.77
CA PRO A 164 -3.98 -5.26 18.48
C PRO A 164 -5.21 -4.54 17.92
N LYS A 165 -5.13 -4.14 16.66
CA LYS A 165 -6.27 -3.60 15.92
C LYS A 165 -7.15 -4.73 15.38
N LYS A 166 -8.34 -4.44 14.88
CA LYS A 166 -9.20 -5.43 14.24
C LYS A 166 -8.50 -6.16 13.10
N SER A 167 -7.71 -5.45 12.31
CA SER A 167 -6.89 -6.01 11.24
C SER A 167 -5.85 -7.03 11.71
N ALA A 168 -5.32 -6.92 12.94
CA ALA A 168 -4.37 -7.89 13.48
C ALA A 168 -5.01 -9.28 13.63
N TYR A 169 -6.21 -9.34 14.15
CA TYR A 169 -6.95 -10.60 14.32
C TYR A 169 -7.37 -11.19 12.98
N TRP A 170 -7.82 -10.35 12.05
CA TRP A 170 -8.15 -10.75 10.69
C TRP A 170 -6.91 -11.32 9.96
N TYR A 171 -5.79 -10.61 10.02
CA TYR A 171 -4.54 -11.04 9.38
C TYR A 171 -3.98 -12.33 9.99
N LYS A 172 -4.09 -12.49 11.32
CA LYS A 172 -3.77 -13.75 11.99
C LYS A 172 -4.59 -14.91 11.43
N LYS A 173 -5.93 -14.75 11.33
CA LYS A 173 -6.82 -15.77 10.76
C LYS A 173 -6.43 -16.10 9.32
N LEU A 174 -6.18 -15.09 8.48
CA LEU A 174 -5.70 -15.26 7.12
C LEU A 174 -4.38 -16.07 7.07
N ALA A 175 -3.40 -15.74 7.92
CA ALA A 175 -2.13 -16.44 7.95
C ALA A 175 -2.26 -17.92 8.37
N GLU A 176 -3.18 -18.22 9.28
CA GLU A 176 -3.46 -19.58 9.77
C GLU A 176 -4.25 -20.42 8.75
N THR A 177 -5.26 -19.82 8.11
CA THR A 177 -6.19 -20.55 7.23
C THR A 177 -5.79 -20.52 5.76
N GLN A 178 -5.03 -19.50 5.34
CA GLN A 178 -4.71 -19.20 3.93
C GLN A 178 -5.99 -18.91 3.10
N ILE A 179 -7.09 -18.50 3.75
CA ILE A 179 -8.36 -18.18 3.12
C ILE A 179 -8.63 -16.68 3.25
N ILE A 180 -8.86 -16.03 2.14
CA ILE A 180 -9.24 -14.60 2.08
C ILE A 180 -10.76 -14.53 2.30
N GLU A 181 -11.18 -14.06 3.50
CA GLU A 181 -12.60 -13.88 3.87
C GLU A 181 -12.97 -12.41 4.08
#